data_b0a219781a22ff0e44638456f537f645
#
_entry.id   b0a219781a22ff0e44638456f537f645
#
_cell.length_a   1.000
_cell.length_b   1.000
_cell.length_c   1.000
_cell.angle_alpha   90.00
_cell.angle_beta   90.00
_cell.angle_gamma   90.00
#
_symmetry.space_group_name_H-M   'P 1'
#
loop_
_entity.id
_entity.type
_entity.pdbx_description
1 polymer ?
#
loop_
_entity_poly.entity_id
_entity_poly.type
_entity_poly.pdbx_seq_one_letter_code
_entity_poly.pdbx_strand_id
1 'polypeptide(L)'
;MEIRIQAVNFDAAERLRAHIEKRLSKLEKLCEGAPVADVTLKVLKPETDNNKDAQIRLKAAGAEFFASKIANSFEQAIDECAEAVERQILKAKDKRR
;
A
#
# COMPACT_ATOMS: atom_id res chain seq x y z
N MET A 1 -4.15 7.90 10.64
CA MET A 1 -4.23 6.60 9.95
C MET A 1 -3.45 5.55 10.71
N GLU A 2 -4.03 4.40 10.89
CA GLU A 2 -3.30 3.27 11.44
C GLU A 2 -2.68 2.49 10.28
N ILE A 3 -1.38 2.22 10.37
CA ILE A 3 -0.66 1.48 9.33
C ILE A 3 -0.07 0.24 9.96
N ARG A 4 -0.44 -0.92 9.42
CA ARG A 4 0.07 -2.21 9.86
C ARG A 4 0.92 -2.80 8.74
N ILE A 5 2.18 -3.08 9.03
CA ILE A 5 3.11 -3.61 8.03
C ILE A 5 3.51 -5.01 8.42
N GLN A 6 3.26 -5.96 7.53
CA GLN A 6 3.66 -7.35 7.70
C GLN A 6 4.66 -7.73 6.62
N ALA A 7 5.86 -8.11 7.03
CA ALA A 7 6.89 -8.61 6.13
C ALA A 7 6.96 -10.13 6.28
N VAL A 8 6.70 -10.87 5.21
CA VAL A 8 6.64 -12.32 5.25
C VAL A 8 8.03 -12.91 5.06
N ASN A 9 8.53 -13.59 6.10
CA ASN A 9 9.83 -14.27 6.11
C ASN A 9 11.05 -13.34 5.96
N PHE A 10 10.91 -12.07 6.33
CA PHE A 10 12.04 -11.14 6.42
C PHE A 10 11.63 -9.96 7.30
N ASP A 11 12.62 -9.16 7.72
CA ASP A 11 12.34 -7.96 8.50
C ASP A 11 12.43 -6.73 7.60
N ALA A 12 11.36 -5.93 7.59
CA ALA A 12 11.36 -4.70 6.81
C ALA A 12 12.31 -3.68 7.45
N ALA A 13 13.23 -3.14 6.66
CA ALA A 13 14.15 -2.13 7.15
C ALA A 13 13.39 -0.86 7.54
N GLU A 14 13.95 -0.11 8.49
CA GLU A 14 13.32 1.11 8.96
C GLU A 14 13.10 2.12 7.83
N ARG A 15 14.05 2.20 6.91
CA ARG A 15 13.93 3.07 5.73
C ARG A 15 12.69 2.70 4.90
N LEU A 16 12.45 1.40 4.73
CA LEU A 16 11.30 0.94 3.97
C LEU A 16 10.01 1.28 4.71
N ARG A 17 9.97 1.09 6.02
CA ARG A 17 8.81 1.44 6.83
C ARG A 17 8.50 2.93 6.73
N ALA A 18 9.54 3.77 6.79
CA ALA A 18 9.38 5.22 6.67
C ALA A 18 8.84 5.60 5.29
N HIS A 19 9.31 4.94 4.24
CA HIS A 19 8.82 5.18 2.88
C HIS A 19 7.33 4.84 2.77
N ILE A 20 6.93 3.70 3.33
CA ILE A 20 5.53 3.27 3.32
C ILE A 20 4.65 4.28 4.05
N GLU A 21 5.07 4.70 5.24
CA GLU A 21 4.30 5.66 6.03
C GLU A 21 4.15 6.99 5.29
N LYS A 22 5.21 7.44 4.64
CA LYS A 22 5.19 8.69 3.88
C LYS A 22 4.22 8.61 2.71
N ARG A 23 4.24 7.49 1.96
CA ARG A 23 3.35 7.32 0.82
C ARG A 23 1.90 7.20 1.24
N LEU A 24 1.64 6.44 2.30
CA LEU A 24 0.27 6.23 2.76
C LEU A 24 -0.31 7.46 3.43
N SER A 25 0.51 8.31 4.04
CA SER A 25 0.01 9.54 4.65
C SER A 25 -0.63 10.46 3.63
N LYS A 26 -0.20 10.39 2.37
CA LYS A 26 -0.83 11.15 1.30
C LYS A 26 -2.23 10.64 0.98
N LEU A 27 -2.43 9.33 1.13
CA LEU A 27 -3.75 8.73 0.90
C LEU A 27 -4.72 9.07 2.02
N GLU A 28 -4.21 9.24 3.23
CA GLU A 28 -5.04 9.61 4.38
C GLU A 28 -5.83 10.88 4.12
N LYS A 29 -5.22 11.84 3.42
CA LYS A 29 -5.88 13.12 3.12
C LYS A 29 -7.06 12.96 2.18
N LEU A 30 -7.12 11.86 1.45
CA LEU A 30 -8.21 11.57 0.52
C LEU A 30 -9.36 10.80 1.17
N CYS A 31 -9.14 10.31 2.38
CA CYS A 31 -10.11 9.46 3.07
C CYS A 31 -10.83 10.22 4.16
N GLU A 32 -12.08 9.85 4.42
CA GLU A 32 -12.84 10.36 5.54
C GLU A 32 -12.72 9.39 6.72
N GLY A 33 -12.84 9.93 7.94
CA GLY A 33 -12.77 9.12 9.15
C GLY A 33 -11.35 8.76 9.52
N ALA A 34 -11.18 7.60 10.14
CA ALA A 34 -9.89 7.10 10.59
C ALA A 34 -9.50 5.86 9.78
N PRO A 35 -8.83 6.04 8.64
CA PRO A 35 -8.49 4.89 7.78
C PRO A 35 -7.48 3.96 8.43
N VAL A 36 -7.57 2.67 8.08
CA VAL A 36 -6.62 1.64 8.49
C VAL A 36 -6.03 1.01 7.25
N ALA A 37 -4.72 0.98 7.18
CA ALA A 37 -3.99 0.38 6.06
C ALA A 37 -3.24 -0.86 6.51
N ASP A 38 -3.50 -1.98 5.84
CA ASP A 38 -2.73 -3.22 6.04
C ASP A 38 -1.81 -3.38 4.83
N VAL A 39 -0.51 -3.41 5.09
CA VAL A 39 0.51 -3.55 4.05
C VAL A 39 1.19 -4.89 4.23
N THR A 40 1.21 -5.69 3.17
CA THR A 40 1.89 -6.99 3.19
C THR A 40 3.03 -6.96 2.17
N LEU A 41 4.22 -7.34 2.64
CA LEU A 41 5.42 -7.38 1.81
C LEU A 41 5.92 -8.80 1.74
N LYS A 42 6.25 -9.26 0.55
CA LYS A 42 6.67 -10.64 0.33
C LYS A 42 7.72 -10.70 -0.77
N VAL A 43 8.79 -11.47 -0.53
CA VAL A 43 9.75 -11.78 -1.59
C VAL A 43 9.27 -13.05 -2.27
N LEU A 44 9.09 -12.98 -3.58
CA LEU A 44 8.70 -14.14 -4.37
C LEU A 44 9.94 -15.00 -4.58
N LYS A 45 10.26 -15.41 -5.80
CA LYS A 45 11.46 -16.22 -6.04
C LYS A 45 12.70 -15.32 -5.98
N PRO A 46 13.62 -15.53 -5.03
CA PRO A 46 14.76 -14.61 -4.85
C PRO A 46 15.68 -14.49 -6.06
N GLU A 47 15.77 -15.53 -6.88
CA GLU A 47 16.68 -15.56 -8.02
C GLU A 47 16.11 -14.95 -9.30
N THR A 48 14.88 -14.42 -9.26
CA THR A 48 14.26 -13.78 -10.42
C THR A 48 14.16 -12.28 -10.24
N ASP A 49 14.08 -11.54 -11.36
CA ASP A 49 13.78 -10.12 -11.32
C ASP A 49 12.31 -9.91 -11.01
N ASN A 50 11.94 -8.68 -10.59
CA ASN A 50 10.55 -8.36 -10.26
C ASN A 50 9.97 -9.34 -9.24
N ASN A 51 10.71 -9.53 -8.14
CA ASN A 51 10.32 -10.50 -7.13
C ASN A 51 9.84 -9.88 -5.82
N LYS A 52 9.65 -8.57 -5.79
CA LYS A 52 9.15 -7.88 -4.59
C LYS A 52 7.67 -7.61 -4.75
N ASP A 53 6.87 -8.32 -3.93
CA ASP A 53 5.41 -8.21 -3.96
C ASP A 53 4.95 -7.31 -2.81
N ALA A 54 4.18 -6.28 -3.12
CA ALA A 54 3.58 -5.40 -2.13
C ALA A 54 2.07 -5.39 -2.31
N GLN A 55 1.36 -5.46 -1.20
CA GLN A 55 -0.10 -5.41 -1.20
C GLN A 55 -0.53 -4.36 -0.19
N ILE A 56 -1.49 -3.53 -0.58
CA ILE A 56 -2.07 -2.52 0.31
C ILE A 56 -3.58 -2.72 0.34
N ARG A 57 -4.11 -2.89 1.54
CA ARG A 57 -5.56 -2.93 1.79
C ARG A 57 -5.90 -1.77 2.69
N LEU A 58 -6.70 -0.85 2.17
CA LEU A 58 -7.08 0.36 2.91
C LEU A 58 -8.57 0.35 3.19
N LYS A 59 -8.93 0.46 4.47
CA LYS A 59 -10.33 0.53 4.90
C LYS A 59 -10.61 1.91 5.45
N ALA A 60 -11.63 2.58 4.93
CA ALA A 60 -12.00 3.92 5.36
C ALA A 60 -13.49 4.16 5.13
N ALA A 61 -14.19 4.65 6.16
CA ALA A 61 -15.58 5.11 6.06
C ALA A 61 -16.51 4.10 5.36
N GLY A 62 -16.38 2.81 5.72
CA GLY A 62 -17.24 1.75 5.14
C GLY A 62 -16.82 1.27 3.77
N ALA A 63 -15.76 1.80 3.20
CA ALA A 63 -15.21 1.37 1.92
C ALA A 63 -13.89 0.65 2.13
N GLU A 64 -13.56 -0.22 1.18
CA GLU A 64 -12.31 -0.96 1.20
C GLU A 64 -11.65 -0.87 -0.17
N PHE A 65 -10.37 -0.54 -0.19
CA PHE A 65 -9.59 -0.43 -1.40
C PHE A 65 -8.42 -1.39 -1.32
N PHE A 66 -8.07 -2.01 -2.43
CA PHE A 66 -7.00 -3.01 -2.44
C PHE A 66 -6.20 -2.91 -3.73
N ALA A 67 -4.87 -3.04 -3.61
CA ALA A 67 -3.99 -3.16 -4.76
C ALA A 67 -2.83 -4.07 -4.42
N SER A 68 -2.30 -4.74 -5.44
CA SER A 68 -1.15 -5.62 -5.33
C SER A 68 -0.26 -5.36 -6.54
N LYS A 69 1.03 -5.16 -6.29
CA LYS A 69 2.01 -4.89 -7.35
C LYS A 69 3.29 -5.64 -7.08
N ILE A 70 3.95 -6.02 -8.17
CA ILE A 70 5.24 -6.70 -8.14
C ILE A 70 6.25 -5.83 -8.87
N ALA A 71 7.43 -5.64 -8.28
CA ALA A 71 8.47 -4.80 -8.86
C ALA A 71 9.84 -5.31 -8.45
N ASN A 72 10.90 -4.64 -8.92
CA ASN A 72 12.28 -4.99 -8.57
C ASN A 72 12.66 -4.56 -7.16
N SER A 73 11.97 -3.58 -6.61
CA SER A 73 12.20 -3.12 -5.25
C SER A 73 10.87 -2.95 -4.54
N PHE A 74 10.92 -3.02 -3.19
CA PHE A 74 9.70 -2.78 -2.41
C PHE A 74 9.25 -1.33 -2.52
N GLU A 75 10.19 -0.38 -2.58
CA GLU A 75 9.84 1.03 -2.73
C GLU A 75 9.03 1.26 -4.00
N GLN A 76 9.48 0.68 -5.11
CA GLN A 76 8.76 0.79 -6.38
C GLN A 76 7.40 0.10 -6.31
N ALA A 77 7.35 -1.10 -5.73
CA ALA A 77 6.10 -1.84 -5.59
C ALA A 77 5.09 -1.07 -4.75
N ILE A 78 5.55 -0.47 -3.65
CA ILE A 78 4.70 0.34 -2.77
C ILE A 78 4.19 1.58 -3.50
N ASP A 79 5.06 2.27 -4.24
CA ASP A 79 4.66 3.47 -4.97
C ASP A 79 3.58 3.14 -6.00
N GLU A 80 3.73 2.04 -6.74
CA GLU A 80 2.73 1.62 -7.72
C GLU A 80 1.43 1.18 -7.06
N CYS A 81 1.53 0.47 -5.92
CA CYS A 81 0.37 0.08 -5.14
C CYS A 81 -0.40 1.30 -4.63
N ALA A 82 0.32 2.25 -4.04
CA ALA A 82 -0.30 3.45 -3.49
C ALA A 82 -0.99 4.26 -4.57
N GLU A 83 -0.38 4.34 -5.75
CA GLU A 83 -0.97 5.03 -6.89
C GLU A 83 -2.26 4.35 -7.34
N ALA A 84 -2.27 3.01 -7.37
CA ALA A 84 -3.46 2.26 -7.74
C ALA A 84 -4.59 2.46 -6.73
N VAL A 85 -4.26 2.45 -5.43
CA VAL A 85 -5.24 2.69 -4.37
C VAL A 85 -5.78 4.12 -4.48
N GLU A 86 -4.91 5.08 -4.75
CA GLU A 86 -5.32 6.47 -4.91
C GLU A 86 -6.36 6.60 -6.02
N ARG A 87 -6.12 5.97 -7.18
CA ARG A 87 -7.07 5.98 -8.29
C ARG A 87 -8.41 5.37 -7.89
N GLN A 88 -8.41 4.31 -7.11
CA GLN A 88 -9.64 3.70 -6.61
C GLN A 88 -10.42 4.65 -5.71
N ILE A 89 -9.72 5.34 -4.82
CA ILE A 89 -10.34 6.31 -3.91
C ILE A 89 -10.98 7.45 -4.69
N LEU A 90 -10.26 8.03 -5.64
CA LEU A 90 -10.75 9.14 -6.43
C LEU A 90 -11.94 8.72 -7.29
N LYS A 91 -11.89 7.51 -7.85
CA LYS A 91 -13.01 6.99 -8.63
C LYS A 91 -14.27 6.78 -7.76
N ALA A 92 -14.08 6.30 -6.55
CA ALA A 92 -15.19 6.12 -5.62
C ALA A 92 -15.82 7.46 -5.22
N LYS A 93 -15.01 8.50 -5.05
CA LYS A 93 -15.51 9.84 -4.75
C LYS A 93 -16.35 10.41 -5.91
N ASP A 94 -15.93 10.19 -7.13
CA ASP A 94 -16.70 10.65 -8.29
C ASP A 94 -18.07 10.02 -8.35
N LYS A 95 -18.18 8.76 -7.96
CA LYS A 95 -19.46 8.05 -7.99
C LYS A 95 -20.46 8.49 -6.91
N ARG A 96 -19.98 9.24 -5.92
CA ARG A 96 -20.84 9.70 -4.83
C ARG A 96 -21.55 11.02 -5.11
N ARG A 97 -21.32 11.62 -6.24
CA ARG A 97 -21.96 12.88 -6.61
C ARG A 97 -23.38 12.67 -7.14
#